data_e066eb1c1929aa207ee11840e98969d1
#
_entry.id   e066eb1c1929aa207ee11840e98969d1
#
_cell.length_a   1.000
_cell.length_b   1.000
_cell.length_c   1.000
_cell.angle_alpha   90.00
_cell.angle_beta   90.00
_cell.angle_gamma   90.00
#
_symmetry.space_group_name_H-M   'P 1'
#
loop_
_entity.id
_entity.type
_entity.pdbx_description
1 polymer ?
#
loop_
_entity_poly.entity_id
_entity_poly.type
_entity_poly.pdbx_seq_one_letter_code
_entity_poly.pdbx_strand_id
1 'polypeptide(L)'
;MNYLAHALLAGPQPASRLGAMLGDFVKGPLDAFAPRFPPEVVAGIALHRRIDSFAEGHAAFRASRQRVSSLRRRFSGVMVDMFYDHFLARHWPRFCAQPLEAFTAETYALLAHNRSLLPSRLAQALPRMQA
;
A
#
# COMPACT_ATOMS: atom_id res chain seq x y z
N MET A 1 -4.66 5.46 0.34
CA MET A 1 -4.99 4.03 0.05
C MET A 1 -4.24 3.14 1.01
N ASN A 2 -4.70 1.91 1.21
CA ASN A 2 -4.04 0.98 2.12
C ASN A 2 -3.32 -0.14 1.34
N TYR A 3 -2.78 -1.14 2.05
CA TYR A 3 -1.81 -2.11 1.50
C TYR A 3 -2.28 -2.84 0.26
N LEU A 4 -3.50 -3.39 0.28
CA LEU A 4 -4.00 -4.19 -0.84
C LEU A 4 -4.16 -3.34 -2.11
N ALA A 5 -4.71 -2.14 -1.96
CA ALA A 5 -4.89 -1.22 -3.07
C ALA A 5 -3.54 -0.79 -3.66
N HIS A 6 -2.57 -0.45 -2.82
CA HIS A 6 -1.23 -0.10 -3.29
C HIS A 6 -0.55 -1.25 -4.02
N ALA A 7 -0.65 -2.47 -3.48
CA ALA A 7 -0.06 -3.65 -4.12
C ALA A 7 -0.66 -3.90 -5.51
N LEU A 8 -1.98 -3.77 -5.63
CA LEU A 8 -2.67 -3.96 -6.90
C LEU A 8 -2.28 -2.88 -7.92
N LEU A 9 -2.32 -1.62 -7.51
CA LEU A 9 -2.06 -0.48 -8.40
C LEU A 9 -0.59 -0.35 -8.80
N ALA A 10 0.32 -1.01 -8.08
CA ALA A 10 1.73 -1.03 -8.43
C ALA A 10 2.02 -1.81 -9.70
N GLY A 11 1.10 -2.64 -10.15
CA GLY A 11 1.28 -3.51 -11.30
C GLY A 11 2.08 -4.78 -10.99
N PRO A 12 2.42 -5.58 -12.01
CA PRO A 12 3.01 -6.89 -11.83
C PRO A 12 4.53 -6.88 -11.54
N GLN A 13 5.22 -5.76 -11.75
CA GLN A 13 6.67 -5.67 -11.56
C GLN A 13 7.03 -5.83 -10.09
N PRO A 14 7.89 -6.81 -9.71
CA PRO A 14 8.22 -7.04 -8.30
C PRO A 14 8.81 -5.82 -7.59
N ALA A 15 9.74 -5.10 -8.23
CA ALA A 15 10.37 -3.93 -7.63
C ALA A 15 9.36 -2.80 -7.38
N SER A 16 8.43 -2.57 -8.30
CA SER A 16 7.37 -1.57 -8.15
C SER A 16 6.45 -1.93 -6.99
N ARG A 17 6.04 -3.20 -6.91
CA ARG A 17 5.19 -3.70 -5.82
C ARG A 17 5.90 -3.62 -4.47
N LEU A 18 7.19 -3.94 -4.43
CA LEU A 18 8.00 -3.77 -3.22
C LEU A 18 8.01 -2.32 -2.76
N GLY A 19 8.28 -1.38 -3.67
CA GLY A 19 8.24 0.05 -3.37
C GLY A 19 6.88 0.52 -2.87
N ALA A 20 5.80 0.01 -3.47
CA ALA A 20 4.43 0.30 -3.04
C ALA A 20 4.19 -0.13 -1.59
N MET A 21 4.71 -1.28 -1.19
CA MET A 21 4.58 -1.78 0.18
C MET A 21 5.45 -1.02 1.18
N LEU A 22 6.60 -0.49 0.73
CA LEU A 22 7.50 0.28 1.59
C LEU A 22 7.00 1.71 1.85
N GLY A 23 6.10 2.23 1.03
CA GLY A 23 5.75 3.65 1.03
C GLY A 23 5.32 4.24 2.37
N ASP A 24 4.58 3.48 3.18
CA ASP A 24 4.15 3.93 4.51
C ASP A 24 5.23 3.81 5.58
N PHE A 25 6.32 3.13 5.30
CA PHE A 25 7.37 2.82 6.28
C PHE A 25 8.64 3.63 6.07
N VAL A 26 8.69 4.45 5.01
CA VAL A 26 9.83 5.33 4.71
C VAL A 26 9.35 6.77 4.58
N LYS A 27 10.15 7.69 5.10
CA LYS A 27 9.83 9.13 5.10
C LYS A 27 11.00 9.93 4.58
N GLY A 28 10.70 11.12 4.08
CA GLY A 28 11.69 12.04 3.56
C GLY A 28 11.71 12.10 2.05
N PRO A 29 12.62 12.90 1.46
CA PRO A 29 12.70 13.09 0.03
C PRO A 29 13.14 11.82 -0.68
N LEU A 30 12.69 11.62 -1.91
CA LEU A 30 13.02 10.43 -2.71
C LEU A 30 14.53 10.27 -2.92
N ASP A 31 15.25 11.36 -3.04
CA ASP A 31 16.72 11.35 -3.22
C ASP A 31 17.44 10.63 -2.08
N ALA A 32 16.91 10.71 -0.88
CA ALA A 32 17.49 10.06 0.29
C ALA A 32 17.44 8.53 0.24
N PHE A 33 16.63 7.97 -0.64
CA PHE A 33 16.45 6.51 -0.76
C PHE A 33 17.38 5.89 -1.80
N ALA A 34 18.00 6.69 -2.67
CA ALA A 34 18.87 6.17 -3.72
C ALA A 34 19.99 5.26 -3.22
N PRO A 35 20.68 5.57 -2.10
CA PRO A 35 21.72 4.66 -1.56
C PRO A 35 21.18 3.39 -0.91
N ARG A 36 19.90 3.39 -0.51
CA ARG A 36 19.28 2.28 0.26
C ARG A 36 18.55 1.28 -0.61
N PHE A 37 17.93 1.75 -1.71
CA PHE A 37 17.06 0.95 -2.54
C PHE A 37 17.42 1.06 -4.02
N PRO A 38 17.22 0.00 -4.81
CA PRO A 38 17.36 0.08 -6.27
C PRO A 38 16.42 1.15 -6.86
N PRO A 39 16.79 1.76 -8.02
CA PRO A 39 15.95 2.81 -8.63
C PRO A 39 14.52 2.40 -8.89
N GLU A 40 14.26 1.16 -9.25
CA GLU A 40 12.92 0.65 -9.54
C GLU A 40 12.06 0.59 -8.26
N VAL A 41 12.68 0.30 -7.12
CA VAL A 41 12.00 0.33 -5.82
C VAL A 41 11.67 1.76 -5.43
N VAL A 42 12.60 2.69 -5.62
CA VAL A 42 12.37 4.13 -5.38
C VAL A 42 11.22 4.64 -6.26
N ALA A 43 11.16 4.22 -7.51
CA ALA A 43 10.05 4.55 -8.41
C ALA A 43 8.70 4.02 -7.87
N GLY A 44 8.70 2.84 -7.28
CA GLY A 44 7.53 2.27 -6.61
C GLY A 44 7.08 3.07 -5.40
N ILE A 45 8.02 3.57 -4.60
CA ILE A 45 7.73 4.49 -3.49
C ILE A 45 7.12 5.79 -4.02
N ALA A 46 7.66 6.34 -5.10
CA ALA A 46 7.11 7.54 -5.73
C ALA A 46 5.68 7.32 -6.23
N LEU A 47 5.42 6.18 -6.83
CA LEU A 47 4.08 5.80 -7.28
C LEU A 47 3.11 5.71 -6.11
N HIS A 48 3.51 5.08 -5.00
CA HIS A 48 2.72 5.02 -3.77
C HIS A 48 2.27 6.42 -3.33
N ARG A 49 3.20 7.37 -3.29
CA ARG A 49 2.91 8.76 -2.90
C ARG A 49 1.96 9.46 -3.86
N ARG A 50 2.11 9.23 -5.16
CA ARG A 50 1.20 9.80 -6.17
C ARG A 50 -0.20 9.23 -6.07
N ILE A 51 -0.33 7.94 -5.78
CA ILE A 51 -1.63 7.28 -5.57
C ILE A 51 -2.34 7.91 -4.37
N ASP A 52 -1.64 8.09 -3.26
CA ASP A 52 -2.22 8.71 -2.06
C ASP A 52 -2.68 10.14 -2.34
N SER A 53 -1.85 10.95 -3.00
CA SER A 53 -2.21 12.32 -3.35
C SER A 53 -3.42 12.38 -4.29
N PHE A 54 -3.48 11.49 -5.26
CA PHE A 54 -4.62 11.39 -6.18
C PHE A 54 -5.90 11.02 -5.43
N ALA A 55 -5.83 10.00 -4.59
CA ALA A 55 -6.99 9.52 -3.84
C ALA A 55 -7.53 10.59 -2.88
N GLU A 56 -6.65 11.23 -2.12
CA GLU A 56 -7.05 12.28 -1.18
C GLU A 56 -7.70 13.48 -1.88
N GLY A 57 -7.29 13.79 -3.10
CA GLY A 57 -7.88 14.85 -3.91
C GLY A 57 -9.17 14.47 -4.62
N HIS A 58 -9.56 13.19 -4.63
CA HIS A 58 -10.72 12.71 -5.35
C HIS A 58 -12.02 12.97 -4.58
N ALA A 59 -13.07 13.39 -5.30
CA ALA A 59 -14.37 13.71 -4.69
C ALA A 59 -14.98 12.53 -3.93
N ALA A 60 -14.86 11.31 -4.46
CA ALA A 60 -15.40 10.11 -3.82
C ALA A 60 -14.73 9.83 -2.47
N PHE A 61 -13.41 10.02 -2.38
CA PHE A 61 -12.67 9.85 -1.13
C PHE A 61 -13.11 10.88 -0.08
N ARG A 62 -13.23 12.14 -0.50
CA ARG A 62 -13.72 13.20 0.38
C ARG A 62 -15.13 12.95 0.87
N ALA A 63 -16.02 12.49 0.00
CA ALA A 63 -17.39 12.13 0.37
C ALA A 63 -17.41 10.99 1.39
N SER A 64 -16.56 9.98 1.22
CA SER A 64 -16.42 8.87 2.17
C SER A 64 -15.95 9.35 3.54
N ARG A 65 -14.96 10.25 3.57
CA ARG A 65 -14.47 10.83 4.84
C ARG A 65 -15.56 11.59 5.59
N GLN A 66 -16.42 12.31 4.87
CA GLN A 66 -17.52 13.06 5.47
C GLN A 66 -18.59 12.16 6.11
N ARG A 67 -18.68 10.89 5.71
CA ARG A 67 -19.61 9.92 6.32
C ARG A 67 -19.12 9.38 7.65
N VAL A 68 -17.85 9.58 7.99
CA VAL A 68 -17.32 9.18 9.29
C VAL A 68 -17.87 10.11 10.36
N SER A 69 -18.27 9.57 11.51
CA SER A 69 -18.86 10.35 12.60
C SER A 69 -17.91 11.48 13.05
N SER A 70 -18.48 12.59 13.54
CA SER A 70 -17.70 13.73 14.01
C SER A 70 -16.71 13.37 15.11
N LEU A 71 -17.06 12.41 15.99
CA LEU A 71 -16.17 11.92 17.04
C LEU A 71 -14.91 11.24 16.51
N ARG A 72 -14.98 10.67 15.30
CA ARG A 72 -13.89 9.91 14.69
C ARG A 72 -13.30 10.60 13.47
N ARG A 73 -13.71 11.84 13.20
CA ARG A 73 -13.30 12.56 12.00
C ARG A 73 -11.79 12.74 11.88
N ARG A 74 -11.10 12.87 13.01
CA ARG A 74 -9.64 12.97 13.04
C ARG A 74 -8.94 11.81 12.34
N PHE A 75 -9.52 10.61 12.43
CA PHE A 75 -8.97 9.39 11.85
C PHE A 75 -9.71 8.95 10.59
N SER A 76 -10.53 9.82 10.01
CA SER A 76 -11.41 9.46 8.89
C SER A 76 -10.64 8.94 7.67
N GLY A 77 -9.48 9.52 7.36
CA GLY A 77 -8.67 9.08 6.23
C GLY A 77 -8.20 7.64 6.40
N VAL A 78 -7.67 7.29 7.58
CA VAL A 78 -7.22 5.93 7.90
C VAL A 78 -8.39 4.94 7.83
N MET A 79 -9.54 5.32 8.39
CA MET A 79 -10.72 4.46 8.39
C MET A 79 -11.22 4.20 6.96
N VAL A 80 -11.26 5.23 6.13
CA VAL A 80 -11.68 5.11 4.73
C VAL A 80 -10.72 4.21 3.96
N ASP A 81 -9.42 4.36 4.16
CA ASP A 81 -8.42 3.49 3.53
C ASP A 81 -8.65 2.02 3.89
N MET A 82 -8.93 1.72 5.15
CA MET A 82 -9.23 0.37 5.62
C MET A 82 -10.50 -0.18 4.98
N PHE A 83 -11.57 0.62 4.91
CA PHE A 83 -12.81 0.22 4.28
C PHE A 83 -12.64 -0.03 2.78
N TYR A 84 -11.87 0.80 2.09
CA TYR A 84 -11.62 0.61 0.66
C TYR A 84 -10.87 -0.69 0.40
N ASP A 85 -9.88 -1.03 1.21
CA ASP A 85 -9.20 -2.32 1.11
C ASP A 85 -10.15 -3.49 1.39
N HIS A 86 -11.03 -3.35 2.37
CA HIS A 86 -12.05 -4.36 2.67
C HIS A 86 -12.97 -4.60 1.46
N PHE A 87 -13.49 -3.54 0.85
CA PHE A 87 -14.37 -3.66 -0.30
C PHE A 87 -13.63 -4.13 -1.54
N LEU A 88 -12.37 -3.73 -1.72
CA LEU A 88 -11.53 -4.25 -2.79
C LEU A 88 -11.36 -5.77 -2.66
N ALA A 89 -11.06 -6.26 -1.47
CA ALA A 89 -10.94 -7.70 -1.22
C ALA A 89 -12.26 -8.43 -1.49
N ARG A 90 -13.37 -7.86 -1.03
CA ARG A 90 -14.71 -8.45 -1.20
C ARG A 90 -15.12 -8.56 -2.66
N HIS A 91 -14.71 -7.60 -3.49
CA HIS A 91 -15.06 -7.55 -4.91
C HIS A 91 -13.86 -7.83 -5.82
N TRP A 92 -12.85 -8.52 -5.30
CA TRP A 92 -11.56 -8.75 -5.93
C TRP A 92 -11.63 -9.22 -7.39
N PRO A 93 -12.50 -10.19 -7.78
CA PRO A 93 -12.56 -10.65 -9.16
C PRO A 93 -12.89 -9.57 -10.20
N ARG A 94 -13.48 -8.45 -9.76
CA ARG A 94 -13.77 -7.32 -10.66
C ARG A 94 -12.51 -6.53 -11.03
N PHE A 95 -11.43 -6.67 -10.29
CA PHE A 95 -10.23 -5.85 -10.41
C PHE A 95 -8.99 -6.65 -10.82
N CYS A 96 -8.98 -7.95 -10.58
CA CYS A 96 -7.82 -8.79 -10.82
C CYS A 96 -8.24 -10.20 -11.23
N ALA A 97 -7.56 -10.74 -12.26
CA ALA A 97 -7.82 -12.11 -12.71
C ALA A 97 -7.20 -13.17 -11.78
N GLN A 98 -6.10 -12.83 -11.09
CA GLN A 98 -5.45 -13.72 -10.14
C GLN A 98 -6.28 -13.80 -8.86
N PRO A 99 -6.51 -15.00 -8.26
CA PRO A 99 -7.23 -15.11 -7.00
C PRO A 99 -6.57 -14.30 -5.88
N LEU A 100 -7.39 -13.74 -4.97
CA LEU A 100 -6.91 -12.90 -3.88
C LEU A 100 -5.85 -13.59 -3.04
N GLU A 101 -6.06 -14.84 -2.66
CA GLU A 101 -5.14 -15.61 -1.83
C GLU A 101 -3.78 -15.78 -2.52
N ALA A 102 -3.78 -16.03 -3.82
CA ALA A 102 -2.55 -16.15 -4.60
C ALA A 102 -1.82 -14.80 -4.69
N PHE A 103 -2.57 -13.73 -4.92
CA PHE A 103 -2.00 -12.38 -5.00
C PHE A 103 -1.36 -11.95 -3.69
N THR A 104 -2.05 -12.16 -2.57
CA THR A 104 -1.53 -11.80 -1.25
C THR A 104 -0.34 -12.66 -0.85
N ALA A 105 -0.40 -13.96 -1.11
CA ALA A 105 0.72 -14.87 -0.85
C ALA A 105 1.97 -14.47 -1.64
N GLU A 106 1.81 -14.12 -2.90
CA GLU A 106 2.89 -13.64 -3.75
C GLU A 106 3.50 -12.34 -3.24
N THR A 107 2.66 -11.41 -2.78
CA THR A 107 3.10 -10.14 -2.22
C THR A 107 3.88 -10.34 -0.91
N TYR A 108 3.39 -11.19 -0.02
CA TYR A 108 4.12 -11.52 1.22
C TYR A 108 5.43 -12.25 0.95
N ALA A 109 5.45 -13.16 -0.03
CA ALA A 109 6.67 -13.84 -0.44
C ALA A 109 7.71 -12.85 -0.97
N LEU A 110 7.27 -11.85 -1.72
CA LEU A 110 8.13 -10.76 -2.21
C LEU A 110 8.77 -9.99 -1.04
N LEU A 111 7.98 -9.63 -0.04
CA LEU A 111 8.49 -8.95 1.15
C LEU A 111 9.49 -9.82 1.92
N ALA A 112 9.17 -11.08 2.13
CA ALA A 112 10.04 -12.03 2.84
C ALA A 112 11.36 -12.23 2.10
N HIS A 113 11.32 -12.34 0.77
CA HIS A 113 12.51 -12.50 -0.07
C HIS A 113 13.43 -11.26 -0.01
N ASN A 114 12.86 -10.08 0.20
CA ASN A 114 13.60 -8.82 0.28
C ASN A 114 13.74 -8.31 1.72
N ARG A 115 13.71 -9.20 2.70
CA ARG A 115 13.71 -8.84 4.12
C ARG A 115 14.84 -7.89 4.51
N SER A 116 16.02 -8.03 3.91
CA SER A 116 17.18 -7.19 4.19
C SER A 116 16.96 -5.72 3.80
N LEU A 117 16.03 -5.43 2.88
CA LEU A 117 15.69 -4.08 2.45
C LEU A 117 14.57 -3.46 3.30
N LEU A 118 13.84 -4.26 4.08
CA LEU A 118 12.68 -3.77 4.80
C LEU A 118 13.08 -2.87 5.98
N PRO A 119 12.40 -1.72 6.16
CA PRO A 119 12.51 -0.98 7.41
C PRO A 119 12.14 -1.86 8.60
N SER A 120 12.75 -1.63 9.76
CA SER A 120 12.57 -2.48 10.95
C SER A 120 11.11 -2.64 11.36
N ARG A 121 10.30 -1.59 11.25
CA ARG A 121 8.87 -1.65 11.59
C ARG A 121 8.12 -2.64 10.69
N LEU A 122 8.41 -2.63 9.40
CA LEU A 122 7.78 -3.55 8.45
C LEU A 122 8.29 -4.97 8.66
N ALA A 123 9.60 -5.15 8.83
CA ALA A 123 10.18 -6.46 9.10
C ALA A 123 9.58 -7.12 10.35
N GLN A 124 9.32 -6.34 11.39
CA GLN A 124 8.69 -6.81 12.63
C GLN A 124 7.20 -7.13 12.44
N ALA A 125 6.52 -6.35 11.60
CA ALA A 125 5.10 -6.54 11.36
C ALA A 125 4.80 -7.73 10.43
N LEU A 126 5.72 -8.08 9.54
CA LEU A 126 5.50 -9.06 8.48
C LEU A 126 4.97 -10.41 8.97
N PRO A 127 5.51 -11.04 10.04
CA PRO A 127 4.96 -12.31 10.51
C PRO A 127 3.49 -12.23 10.94
N ARG A 128 3.08 -11.10 11.51
CA ARG A 128 1.68 -10.88 11.91
C ARG A 128 0.77 -10.68 10.70
N MET A 129 1.27 -10.02 9.68
CA MET A 129 0.51 -9.79 8.43
C MET A 129 0.28 -11.09 7.68
N GLN A 130 1.24 -12.03 7.75
CA GLN A 130 1.15 -13.35 7.10
C GLN A 130 0.22 -14.31 7.86
N ALA A 131 0.07 -14.12 9.14
CA ALA A 131 -0.83 -14.92 9.95
C ALA A 131 -2.30 -14.54 9.71
#